data_82dd50786ccad5fa5139db70fe1da0fe
#
_entry.id   82dd50786ccad5fa5139db70fe1da0fe
#
_cell.length_a   1.000
_cell.length_b   1.000
_cell.length_c   1.000
_cell.angle_alpha   90.00
_cell.angle_beta   90.00
_cell.angle_gamma   90.00
#
_symmetry.space_group_name_H-M   'P 1'
#
loop_
_entity.id
_entity.type
_entity.pdbx_description
1 polymer ?
#
loop_
_entity_poly.entity_id
_entity_poly.type
_entity_poly.pdbx_seq_one_letter_code
_entity_poly.pdbx_strand_id
1 'polypeptide(L)'
;AIQTVYSSDPAALEWNVYTEGWGRGAAQRYDDTTINSMNAPWMGNMPGWREQGFWQYEDPEMDALGQKLFRGEFTSVDERNDLYRQMTQRELVAPVRIWLASVLNTFPATDKLAGATQDVSAGPRSPWTLRSAHVAGSDEVKVGHLWVWTERTTWNPIGGFGDVYSGDIWRNMFDPPIANHPFTGVPQPFRANYTVKTAGPTGK
;
A
#
# COMPACT_ATOMS: atom_id res chain seq x y z
N ALA A 1 18.29 0.46 13.44
CA ALA A 1 17.25 0.38 14.49
C ALA A 1 16.07 -0.52 14.08
N ILE A 2 15.36 -0.24 12.98
CA ILE A 2 14.21 -1.06 12.55
C ILE A 2 14.59 -2.53 12.37
N GLN A 3 15.68 -2.81 11.69
CA GLN A 3 16.12 -4.18 11.46
C GLN A 3 16.46 -4.90 12.77
N THR A 4 17.06 -4.20 13.73
CA THR A 4 17.36 -4.74 15.05
C THR A 4 16.09 -5.16 15.78
N VAL A 5 15.06 -4.33 15.76
CA VAL A 5 13.75 -4.64 16.39
C VAL A 5 13.07 -5.83 15.70
N TYR A 6 13.08 -5.88 14.36
CA TYR A 6 12.48 -7.00 13.62
C TYR A 6 13.24 -8.32 13.75
N SER A 7 14.53 -8.27 14.04
CA SER A 7 15.37 -9.46 14.23
C SER A 7 15.57 -9.84 15.69
N SER A 8 15.06 -9.07 16.65
CA SER A 8 15.12 -9.41 18.07
C SER A 8 14.26 -10.65 18.35
N ASP A 9 14.71 -11.47 19.29
CA ASP A 9 13.91 -12.58 19.78
C ASP A 9 12.64 -12.05 20.46
N PRO A 10 11.44 -12.35 19.95
CA PRO A 10 10.20 -11.87 20.55
C PRO A 10 9.99 -12.40 21.97
N ALA A 11 10.60 -13.53 22.35
CA ALA A 11 10.54 -14.07 23.69
C ALA A 11 11.39 -13.29 24.70
N ALA A 12 12.38 -12.53 24.24
CA ALA A 12 13.24 -11.74 25.12
C ALA A 12 12.54 -10.49 25.68
N LEU A 13 11.45 -10.04 25.08
CA LEU A 13 10.66 -8.87 25.52
C LEU A 13 11.52 -7.62 25.78
N GLU A 14 12.49 -7.37 24.90
CA GLU A 14 13.46 -6.28 25.07
C GLU A 14 12.85 -4.89 24.89
N TRP A 15 11.64 -4.80 24.35
CA TRP A 15 10.92 -3.54 24.14
C TRP A 15 9.42 -3.71 24.40
N ASN A 16 8.78 -2.63 24.85
CA ASN A 16 7.36 -2.60 25.18
C ASN A 16 6.54 -1.79 24.19
N VAL A 17 7.15 -0.80 23.57
CA VAL A 17 6.50 0.10 22.61
C VAL A 17 7.39 0.25 21.39
N TYR A 18 6.79 0.11 20.23
CA TYR A 18 7.43 0.31 18.95
C TYR A 18 6.73 1.45 18.19
N THR A 19 7.52 2.37 17.66
CA THR A 19 7.01 3.47 16.85
C THR A 19 7.42 3.30 15.39
N GLU A 20 6.48 3.49 14.50
CA GLU A 20 6.72 3.36 13.06
C GLU A 20 5.94 4.40 12.25
N GLY A 21 6.31 4.52 10.98
CA GLY A 21 5.59 5.31 10.00
C GLY A 21 5.21 4.45 8.80
N TRP A 22 3.98 4.56 8.37
CA TRP A 22 3.50 3.89 7.17
C TRP A 22 3.32 4.91 6.05
N GLY A 23 3.99 4.65 4.92
CA GLY A 23 3.86 5.43 3.70
C GLY A 23 3.28 4.59 2.58
N ARG A 24 2.54 5.24 1.69
CA ARG A 24 2.09 4.63 0.44
C ARG A 24 2.86 5.22 -0.73
N GLY A 25 3.32 4.36 -1.63
CA GLY A 25 3.90 4.75 -2.90
C GLY A 25 2.82 5.03 -3.96
N ALA A 26 3.27 5.24 -5.18
CA ALA A 26 2.39 5.54 -6.33
C ALA A 26 1.48 4.37 -6.75
N ALA A 27 1.73 3.15 -6.26
CA ALA A 27 0.85 2.02 -6.48
C ALA A 27 -0.05 1.81 -5.29
N GLN A 28 -1.32 2.03 -5.49
CA GLN A 28 -2.28 1.74 -4.46
C GLN A 28 -3.09 0.51 -4.76
N ARG A 29 -3.44 -0.15 -3.68
CA ARG A 29 -4.36 -1.27 -3.68
C ARG A 29 -5.57 -0.92 -2.84
N TYR A 30 -6.74 -1.05 -3.40
CA TYR A 30 -8.01 -1.05 -2.69
C TYR A 30 -8.39 -2.49 -2.41
N ASP A 31 -7.64 -3.14 -1.53
CA ASP A 31 -7.83 -4.54 -1.22
C ASP A 31 -7.83 -4.77 0.29
N ASP A 32 -8.21 -5.96 0.66
CA ASP A 32 -8.21 -6.52 2.00
C ASP A 32 -6.83 -6.50 2.68
N THR A 33 -5.76 -6.40 1.89
CA THR A 33 -4.39 -6.43 2.40
C THR A 33 -4.12 -5.26 3.35
N THR A 34 -4.74 -4.12 3.12
CA THR A 34 -4.47 -2.92 3.94
C THR A 34 -4.85 -3.13 5.39
N ILE A 35 -6.09 -3.54 5.67
CA ILE A 35 -6.55 -3.70 7.04
C ILE A 35 -5.90 -4.91 7.72
N ASN A 36 -5.72 -6.00 6.98
CA ASN A 36 -5.02 -7.18 7.49
C ASN A 36 -3.53 -6.90 7.75
N SER A 37 -2.87 -6.08 6.93
CA SER A 37 -1.49 -5.66 7.18
C SER A 37 -1.33 -4.92 8.51
N MET A 38 -2.36 -4.23 8.93
CA MET A 38 -2.34 -3.46 10.18
C MET A 38 -2.71 -4.30 11.41
N ASN A 39 -3.54 -5.32 11.26
CA ASN A 39 -4.17 -5.99 12.40
C ASN A 39 -3.90 -7.49 12.48
N ALA A 40 -3.44 -8.12 11.41
CA ALA A 40 -3.29 -9.57 11.37
C ALA A 40 -1.86 -10.05 11.65
N PRO A 41 -1.59 -10.76 12.76
CA PRO A 41 -0.27 -11.31 13.07
C PRO A 41 0.29 -12.19 11.95
N TRP A 42 -0.54 -13.00 11.30
CA TRP A 42 -0.14 -13.87 10.19
C TRP A 42 0.36 -13.14 8.93
N MET A 43 0.14 -11.83 8.81
CA MET A 43 0.73 -11.00 7.76
C MET A 43 2.19 -10.62 8.03
N GLY A 44 2.66 -10.75 9.27
CA GLY A 44 4.06 -10.55 9.64
C GLY A 44 4.57 -9.12 9.54
N ASN A 45 3.69 -8.11 9.63
CA ASN A 45 4.03 -6.70 9.44
C ASN A 45 4.37 -5.94 10.74
N MET A 46 4.50 -6.65 11.84
CA MET A 46 4.98 -6.12 13.12
C MET A 46 6.18 -6.91 13.61
N PRO A 47 7.06 -6.30 14.41
CA PRO A 47 8.11 -7.06 15.10
C PRO A 47 7.51 -8.20 15.91
N GLY A 48 8.11 -9.38 15.83
CA GLY A 48 7.65 -10.61 16.50
C GLY A 48 6.51 -11.36 15.80
N TRP A 49 5.82 -10.76 14.86
CA TRP A 49 4.70 -11.41 14.17
C TRP A 49 5.12 -12.45 13.11
N ARG A 50 6.39 -12.51 12.77
CA ARG A 50 6.90 -13.53 11.84
C ARG A 50 7.05 -14.91 12.46
N GLU A 51 7.10 -14.96 13.78
CA GLU A 51 7.29 -16.19 14.53
C GLU A 51 5.98 -16.63 15.17
N GLN A 52 5.30 -17.55 14.54
CA GLN A 52 4.07 -18.13 15.09
C GLN A 52 4.34 -18.76 16.48
N GLY A 53 3.46 -18.50 17.44
CA GLY A 53 3.64 -18.92 18.83
C GLY A 53 4.31 -17.86 19.72
N PHE A 54 4.90 -16.83 19.14
CA PHE A 54 5.46 -15.67 19.85
C PHE A 54 4.67 -14.38 19.61
N TRP A 55 3.47 -14.50 19.03
CA TRP A 55 2.61 -13.36 18.82
C TRP A 55 2.18 -12.75 20.16
N GLN A 56 2.53 -11.50 20.37
CA GLN A 56 2.20 -10.77 21.59
C GLN A 56 0.75 -10.26 21.60
N TYR A 57 0.06 -10.39 20.48
CA TYR A 57 -1.32 -10.00 20.30
C TYR A 57 -2.03 -11.00 19.40
N GLU A 58 -3.19 -11.44 19.85
CA GLU A 58 -4.12 -12.25 19.07
C GLU A 58 -5.55 -11.80 19.32
N ASP A 59 -6.33 -11.68 18.28
CA ASP A 59 -7.77 -11.44 18.33
C ASP A 59 -8.47 -12.40 17.36
N PRO A 60 -9.01 -13.52 17.84
CA PRO A 60 -9.62 -14.55 16.99
C PRO A 60 -10.81 -14.04 16.17
N GLU A 61 -11.58 -13.08 16.69
CA GLU A 61 -12.72 -12.52 15.95
C GLU A 61 -12.23 -11.57 14.83
N MET A 62 -11.24 -10.72 15.12
CA MET A 62 -10.59 -9.90 14.12
C MET A 62 -9.96 -10.77 13.03
N ASP A 63 -9.27 -11.84 13.42
CA ASP A 63 -8.65 -12.77 12.48
C ASP A 63 -9.69 -13.47 11.61
N ALA A 64 -10.81 -13.93 12.16
CA ALA A 64 -11.89 -14.55 11.39
C ALA A 64 -12.47 -13.61 10.32
N LEU A 65 -12.68 -12.33 10.68
CA LEU A 65 -13.13 -11.31 9.73
C LEU A 65 -12.07 -11.06 8.64
N GLY A 66 -10.82 -10.93 9.05
CA GLY A 66 -9.69 -10.70 8.16
C GLY A 66 -9.47 -11.84 7.18
N GLN A 67 -9.59 -13.09 7.62
CA GLN A 67 -9.50 -14.28 6.77
C GLN A 67 -10.62 -14.33 5.73
N LYS A 68 -11.85 -13.96 6.09
CA LYS A 68 -12.95 -13.86 5.12
C LYS A 68 -12.64 -12.84 4.02
N LEU A 69 -12.17 -11.66 4.41
CA LEU A 69 -11.73 -10.64 3.44
C LEU A 69 -10.60 -11.16 2.56
N PHE A 70 -9.56 -11.73 3.13
CA PHE A 70 -8.38 -12.21 2.41
C PHE A 70 -8.71 -13.32 1.42
N ARG A 71 -9.60 -14.23 1.79
CA ARG A 71 -10.08 -15.30 0.89
C ARG A 71 -11.17 -14.84 -0.05
N GLY A 72 -11.68 -13.58 0.14
CA GLY A 72 -12.81 -13.02 -0.60
C GLY A 72 -14.10 -13.83 -0.37
N GLU A 73 -14.34 -14.27 0.83
CA GLU A 73 -15.55 -14.99 1.24
C GLU A 73 -16.70 -13.99 1.48
N PHE A 74 -17.08 -13.29 0.43
CA PHE A 74 -18.20 -12.36 0.38
C PHE A 74 -18.87 -12.43 -0.99
N THR A 75 -20.15 -12.16 -1.06
CA THR A 75 -20.99 -12.29 -2.25
C THR A 75 -21.31 -10.95 -2.90
N SER A 76 -21.07 -9.85 -2.20
CA SER A 76 -21.34 -8.49 -2.68
C SER A 76 -20.30 -7.49 -2.17
N VAL A 77 -20.25 -6.32 -2.81
CA VAL A 77 -19.43 -5.19 -2.35
C VAL A 77 -19.91 -4.68 -0.99
N ASP A 78 -21.19 -4.71 -0.72
CA ASP A 78 -21.75 -4.27 0.55
C ASP A 78 -21.32 -5.20 1.69
N GLU A 79 -21.36 -6.50 1.47
CA GLU A 79 -20.86 -7.49 2.44
C GLU A 79 -19.35 -7.30 2.70
N ARG A 80 -18.54 -7.08 1.66
CA ARG A 80 -17.13 -6.74 1.81
C ARG A 80 -16.94 -5.48 2.64
N ASN A 81 -17.66 -4.43 2.34
CA ASN A 81 -17.56 -3.16 3.05
C ASN A 81 -18.02 -3.29 4.51
N ASP A 82 -18.95 -4.19 4.77
CA ASP A 82 -19.41 -4.48 6.13
C ASP A 82 -18.34 -5.21 6.95
N LEU A 83 -17.65 -6.19 6.36
CA LEU A 83 -16.49 -6.82 6.99
C LEU A 83 -15.40 -5.79 7.34
N TYR A 84 -15.08 -4.87 6.44
CA TYR A 84 -14.16 -3.75 6.72
C TYR A 84 -14.63 -2.89 7.90
N ARG A 85 -15.90 -2.56 7.93
CA ARG A 85 -16.48 -1.73 9.00
C ARG A 85 -16.39 -2.43 10.35
N GLN A 86 -16.72 -3.71 10.41
CA GLN A 86 -16.61 -4.53 11.61
C GLN A 86 -15.17 -4.60 12.12
N MET A 87 -14.20 -4.86 11.24
CA MET A 87 -12.78 -4.88 11.59
C MET A 87 -12.32 -3.51 12.11
N THR A 88 -12.70 -2.43 11.46
CA THR A 88 -12.33 -1.06 11.88
C THR A 88 -12.92 -0.73 13.25
N GLN A 89 -14.19 -1.08 13.51
CA GLN A 89 -14.79 -0.88 14.81
C GLN A 89 -14.06 -1.65 15.91
N ARG A 90 -13.67 -2.88 15.61
CA ARG A 90 -12.94 -3.72 16.56
C ARG A 90 -11.55 -3.17 16.85
N GLU A 91 -10.83 -2.72 15.83
CA GLU A 91 -9.53 -2.05 15.97
C GLU A 91 -9.62 -0.79 16.86
N LEU A 92 -10.68 -0.01 16.74
CA LEU A 92 -10.86 1.19 17.55
C LEU A 92 -11.15 0.88 19.01
N VAL A 93 -11.74 -0.27 19.32
CA VAL A 93 -12.05 -0.73 20.69
C VAL A 93 -10.84 -1.39 21.36
N ALA A 94 -10.10 -2.18 20.60
CA ALA A 94 -8.92 -2.91 21.08
C ALA A 94 -7.73 -2.67 20.13
N PRO A 95 -7.15 -1.47 20.13
CA PRO A 95 -6.15 -1.11 19.13
C PRO A 95 -4.82 -1.83 19.37
N VAL A 96 -4.37 -2.58 18.38
CA VAL A 96 -2.99 -3.08 18.33
C VAL A 96 -2.03 -1.97 17.88
N ARG A 97 -2.54 -0.99 17.15
CA ARG A 97 -1.83 0.23 16.75
C ARG A 97 -2.58 1.47 17.23
N ILE A 98 -1.83 2.38 17.81
CA ILE A 98 -2.36 3.69 18.22
C ILE A 98 -1.92 4.71 17.17
N TRP A 99 -2.87 5.19 16.38
CA TRP A 99 -2.64 6.18 15.34
C TRP A 99 -2.46 7.56 15.97
N LEU A 100 -1.24 8.08 15.94
CA LEU A 100 -0.89 9.34 16.59
C LEU A 100 -1.13 10.55 15.68
N ALA A 101 -0.74 10.44 14.41
CA ALA A 101 -0.83 11.53 13.46
C ALA A 101 -0.74 11.03 12.01
N SER A 102 -1.28 11.83 11.09
CA SER A 102 -0.98 11.71 9.67
C SER A 102 0.01 12.77 9.26
N VAL A 103 1.11 12.37 8.62
CA VAL A 103 2.08 13.31 8.05
C VAL A 103 1.59 13.74 6.68
N LEU A 104 1.48 15.04 6.50
CA LEU A 104 1.17 15.60 5.19
C LEU A 104 2.44 15.67 4.34
N ASN A 105 2.40 15.07 3.17
CA ASN A 105 3.47 15.21 2.19
C ASN A 105 3.27 16.50 1.39
N THR A 106 4.34 17.29 1.28
CA THR A 106 4.36 18.50 0.46
C THR A 106 5.09 18.19 -0.85
N PHE A 107 4.47 18.55 -1.96
CA PHE A 107 5.02 18.39 -3.31
C PHE A 107 5.17 19.76 -3.95
N PRO A 108 6.26 20.49 -3.65
CA PRO A 108 6.48 21.81 -4.24
C PRO A 108 6.68 21.68 -5.76
N ALA A 109 6.00 22.54 -6.49
CA ALA A 109 6.10 22.62 -7.94
C ALA A 109 6.18 24.07 -8.39
N THR A 110 6.74 24.31 -9.56
CA THR A 110 6.67 25.62 -10.20
C THR A 110 5.24 25.92 -10.65
N ASP A 111 4.88 27.20 -10.66
CA ASP A 111 3.61 27.69 -11.19
C ASP A 111 3.41 27.44 -12.68
N LYS A 112 4.50 27.14 -13.39
CA LYS A 112 4.50 26.79 -14.82
C LYS A 112 4.16 25.32 -15.10
N LEU A 113 4.14 24.48 -14.06
CA LEU A 113 3.80 23.07 -14.22
C LEU A 113 2.30 22.91 -14.41
N ALA A 114 1.91 22.26 -15.50
CA ALA A 114 0.53 21.87 -15.76
C ALA A 114 0.41 20.35 -15.88
N GLY A 115 -0.81 19.81 -15.80
CA GLY A 115 -1.10 18.39 -16.02
C GLY A 115 -0.74 17.47 -14.86
N ALA A 116 -0.36 17.99 -13.68
CA ALA A 116 -0.17 17.15 -12.50
C ALA A 116 -1.51 16.51 -12.08
N THR A 117 -1.49 15.20 -11.86
CA THR A 117 -2.67 14.43 -11.50
C THR A 117 -2.73 14.25 -9.98
N GLN A 118 -3.81 14.69 -9.37
CA GLN A 118 -4.10 14.39 -7.97
C GLN A 118 -4.79 13.02 -7.89
N ASP A 119 -3.98 12.00 -7.80
CA ASP A 119 -4.46 10.63 -7.64
C ASP A 119 -5.10 10.46 -6.25
N VAL A 120 -6.23 9.78 -6.21
CA VAL A 120 -7.00 9.56 -4.97
C VAL A 120 -6.19 8.88 -3.88
N SER A 121 -5.11 8.22 -4.23
CA SER A 121 -4.32 7.43 -3.31
C SER A 121 -2.87 7.83 -3.20
N ALA A 122 -2.25 8.19 -4.29
CA ALA A 122 -0.84 8.53 -4.36
C ALA A 122 -0.59 10.04 -4.43
N GLY A 123 -1.67 10.81 -4.58
CA GLY A 123 -1.55 12.24 -4.81
C GLY A 123 -0.72 12.55 -6.06
N PRO A 124 0.08 13.61 -6.06
CA PRO A 124 0.95 13.95 -7.19
C PRO A 124 2.07 12.94 -7.49
N ARG A 125 2.33 11.98 -6.62
CA ARG A 125 3.31 10.89 -6.85
C ARG A 125 2.82 9.82 -7.83
N SER A 126 1.59 9.93 -8.26
CA SER A 126 1.01 9.01 -9.23
C SER A 126 1.84 8.89 -10.50
N PRO A 127 1.95 7.69 -11.10
CA PRO A 127 2.48 7.52 -12.43
C PRO A 127 1.78 8.37 -13.49
N TRP A 128 0.52 8.72 -13.25
CA TRP A 128 -0.24 9.60 -14.14
C TRP A 128 0.33 11.03 -14.17
N THR A 129 0.84 11.55 -13.07
CA THR A 129 1.50 12.86 -13.05
C THR A 129 2.67 12.92 -14.02
N LEU A 130 3.61 11.97 -13.96
CA LEU A 130 4.77 11.97 -14.84
C LEU A 130 4.41 11.71 -16.32
N ARG A 131 3.25 11.16 -16.59
CA ARG A 131 2.74 10.94 -17.96
C ARG A 131 2.02 12.12 -18.55
N SER A 132 1.47 13.01 -17.72
CA SER A 132 0.65 14.15 -18.17
C SER A 132 1.26 15.51 -17.82
N ALA A 133 2.18 15.57 -16.87
CA ALA A 133 2.83 16.80 -16.46
C ALA A 133 3.67 17.40 -17.59
N HIS A 134 3.54 18.70 -17.80
CA HIS A 134 4.27 19.46 -18.80
C HIS A 134 4.50 20.89 -18.37
N VAL A 135 5.49 21.52 -18.97
CA VAL A 135 5.77 22.94 -18.80
C VAL A 135 5.62 23.62 -20.15
N ALA A 136 4.78 24.67 -20.20
CA ALA A 136 4.55 25.38 -21.46
C ALA A 136 5.85 25.93 -22.05
N GLY A 137 6.10 25.63 -23.34
CA GLY A 137 7.31 26.06 -24.05
C GLY A 137 8.57 25.25 -23.72
N SER A 138 8.44 24.10 -23.04
CA SER A 138 9.55 23.19 -22.75
C SER A 138 9.14 21.75 -23.06
N ASP A 139 10.07 20.97 -23.55
CA ASP A 139 9.97 19.53 -23.74
C ASP A 139 10.52 18.72 -22.55
N GLU A 140 10.92 19.43 -21.48
CA GLU A 140 11.45 18.84 -20.26
C GLU A 140 10.60 19.17 -19.03
N VAL A 141 10.41 18.16 -18.15
CA VAL A 141 9.96 18.32 -16.77
C VAL A 141 11.05 17.81 -15.85
N LYS A 142 11.58 18.67 -14.98
CA LYS A 142 12.60 18.30 -13.99
C LYS A 142 11.95 17.87 -12.70
N VAL A 143 12.22 16.65 -12.26
CA VAL A 143 11.66 16.06 -11.03
C VAL A 143 12.78 15.83 -10.03
N GLY A 144 12.67 16.47 -8.86
CA GLY A 144 13.55 16.20 -7.73
C GLY A 144 13.04 15.04 -6.91
N HIS A 145 13.89 14.10 -6.58
CA HIS A 145 13.56 12.97 -5.73
C HIS A 145 14.69 12.70 -4.73
N LEU A 146 14.37 12.65 -3.44
CA LEU A 146 15.37 12.65 -2.37
C LEU A 146 15.98 11.27 -2.06
N TRP A 147 15.27 10.19 -2.36
CA TRP A 147 15.58 8.87 -1.80
C TRP A 147 15.71 7.76 -2.83
N VAL A 148 16.00 8.10 -4.07
CA VAL A 148 16.29 7.11 -5.11
C VAL A 148 17.69 6.55 -4.96
N TRP A 149 17.87 5.31 -5.35
CA TRP A 149 19.18 4.64 -5.42
C TRP A 149 19.93 4.63 -4.09
N THR A 150 19.20 4.35 -3.00
CA THR A 150 19.82 4.18 -1.68
C THR A 150 20.60 2.86 -1.60
N GLU A 151 21.44 2.71 -0.61
CA GLU A 151 22.16 1.46 -0.34
C GLU A 151 21.25 0.22 -0.16
N ARG A 152 19.96 0.45 0.13
CA ARG A 152 18.92 -0.57 0.27
C ARG A 152 18.16 -0.82 -1.02
N THR A 153 18.45 -0.10 -2.07
CA THR A 153 17.80 -0.27 -3.37
C THR A 153 18.25 -1.58 -4.00
N THR A 154 17.35 -2.53 -4.03
CA THR A 154 17.58 -3.83 -4.68
C THR A 154 16.74 -3.92 -5.92
N TRP A 155 17.36 -4.16 -7.04
CA TRP A 155 16.69 -4.39 -8.31
C TRP A 155 16.73 -5.85 -8.71
N ASN A 156 15.63 -6.34 -9.25
CA ASN A 156 15.61 -7.62 -9.96
C ASN A 156 14.75 -7.50 -11.24
N PRO A 157 15.03 -8.32 -12.28
CA PRO A 157 14.36 -8.18 -13.57
C PRO A 157 12.88 -8.54 -13.56
N ILE A 158 12.40 -9.26 -12.54
CA ILE A 158 11.00 -9.69 -12.43
C ILE A 158 10.21 -8.75 -11.54
N GLY A 159 10.76 -8.35 -10.39
CA GLY A 159 10.07 -7.55 -9.37
C GLY A 159 10.40 -6.05 -9.41
N GLY A 160 11.36 -5.62 -10.22
CA GLY A 160 11.83 -4.24 -10.26
C GLY A 160 12.58 -3.84 -9.00
N PHE A 161 12.28 -2.67 -8.46
CA PHE A 161 12.92 -2.16 -7.25
C PHE A 161 12.15 -2.53 -5.97
N GLY A 162 12.87 -2.87 -4.92
CA GLY A 162 12.31 -3.23 -3.62
C GLY A 162 11.87 -2.04 -2.77
N ASP A 163 12.32 -0.81 -3.09
CA ASP A 163 11.92 0.39 -2.38
C ASP A 163 10.89 1.21 -3.15
N VAL A 164 10.07 1.96 -2.43
CA VAL A 164 8.97 2.73 -3.01
C VAL A 164 9.45 3.90 -3.87
N TYR A 165 10.60 4.47 -3.55
CA TYR A 165 11.11 5.67 -4.21
C TYR A 165 11.66 5.38 -5.61
N SER A 166 12.48 4.36 -5.72
CA SER A 166 12.98 3.87 -7.01
C SER A 166 11.85 3.22 -7.82
N GLY A 167 10.92 2.56 -7.14
CA GLY A 167 9.71 1.99 -7.73
C GLY A 167 8.80 3.03 -8.38
N ASP A 168 8.68 4.22 -7.83
CA ASP A 168 7.89 5.30 -8.42
C ASP A 168 8.44 5.73 -9.79
N ILE A 169 9.76 5.76 -9.96
CA ILE A 169 10.40 6.04 -11.25
C ILE A 169 10.25 4.85 -12.19
N TRP A 170 10.55 3.65 -11.72
CA TRP A 170 10.50 2.42 -12.50
C TRP A 170 9.15 2.19 -13.17
N ARG A 171 8.07 2.42 -12.46
CA ARG A 171 6.70 2.26 -12.97
C ARG A 171 6.34 3.21 -14.11
N ASN A 172 7.10 4.27 -14.29
CA ASN A 172 6.92 5.19 -15.41
C ASN A 172 7.71 4.78 -16.67
N MET A 173 8.64 3.85 -16.52
CA MET A 173 9.43 3.33 -17.66
C MET A 173 8.69 2.25 -18.45
N PHE A 174 7.68 1.65 -17.88
CA PHE A 174 6.90 0.56 -18.47
C PHE A 174 5.41 0.87 -18.44
N ASP A 175 4.74 0.54 -19.52
CA ASP A 175 3.30 0.62 -19.61
C ASP A 175 2.68 -0.70 -19.11
N PRO A 176 1.88 -0.67 -18.06
CA PRO A 176 1.19 -1.87 -17.61
C PRO A 176 0.04 -2.22 -18.58
N PRO A 177 -0.35 -3.50 -18.69
CA PRO A 177 -1.53 -3.87 -19.46
C PRO A 177 -2.82 -3.26 -18.88
N ILE A 178 -2.87 -3.15 -17.56
CA ILE A 178 -4.01 -2.60 -16.78
C ILE A 178 -3.44 -1.56 -15.83
N ALA A 179 -4.09 -0.42 -15.71
CA ALA A 179 -3.73 0.63 -14.76
C ALA A 179 -4.94 1.02 -13.90
N ASN A 180 -4.70 1.49 -12.71
CA ASN A 180 -5.78 2.03 -11.88
C ASN A 180 -6.14 3.44 -12.32
N HIS A 181 -7.42 3.71 -12.39
CA HIS A 181 -7.92 5.06 -12.69
C HIS A 181 -7.55 6.01 -11.54
N PRO A 182 -6.91 7.16 -11.82
CA PRO A 182 -6.34 7.99 -10.76
C PRO A 182 -7.38 8.60 -9.79
N PHE A 183 -8.61 8.78 -10.22
CA PHE A 183 -9.65 9.39 -9.38
C PHE A 183 -10.59 8.40 -8.73
N THR A 184 -10.65 7.17 -9.21
CA THR A 184 -11.56 6.14 -8.67
C THR A 184 -10.83 4.93 -8.10
N GLY A 185 -9.56 4.74 -8.44
CA GLY A 185 -8.78 3.56 -8.08
C GLY A 185 -9.18 2.27 -8.83
N VAL A 186 -10.21 2.31 -9.64
CA VAL A 186 -10.74 1.14 -10.34
C VAL A 186 -9.76 0.70 -11.43
N PRO A 187 -9.40 -0.60 -11.51
CA PRO A 187 -8.60 -1.12 -12.61
C PRO A 187 -9.28 -0.90 -13.96
N GLN A 188 -8.53 -0.40 -14.92
CA GLN A 188 -9.01 -0.14 -16.27
C GLN A 188 -8.00 -0.63 -17.32
N PRO A 189 -8.45 -0.99 -18.53
CA PRO A 189 -7.57 -1.27 -19.65
C PRO A 189 -6.63 -0.10 -19.93
N PHE A 190 -5.35 -0.39 -20.13
CA PHE A 190 -4.37 0.63 -20.51
C PHE A 190 -3.67 0.26 -21.81
N ARG A 191 -2.95 -0.85 -21.85
CA ARG A 191 -2.32 -1.40 -23.07
C ARG A 191 -2.96 -2.69 -23.55
N ALA A 192 -3.82 -3.30 -22.75
CA ALA A 192 -4.54 -4.50 -23.11
C ALA A 192 -6.01 -4.40 -22.70
N ASN A 193 -6.89 -4.98 -23.47
CA ASN A 193 -8.26 -5.27 -23.07
C ASN A 193 -8.28 -6.57 -22.26
N TYR A 194 -9.20 -6.66 -21.33
CA TYR A 194 -9.37 -7.87 -20.54
C TYR A 194 -10.85 -8.20 -20.33
N THR A 195 -11.08 -9.48 -20.13
CA THR A 195 -12.37 -10.00 -19.67
C THR A 195 -12.10 -10.92 -18.49
N VAL A 196 -12.79 -10.66 -17.38
CA VAL A 196 -12.70 -11.51 -16.20
C VAL A 196 -13.77 -12.60 -16.31
N LYS A 197 -13.35 -13.84 -16.25
CA LYS A 197 -14.25 -14.99 -16.11
C LYS A 197 -13.94 -15.65 -14.78
N THR A 198 -14.95 -15.85 -13.96
CA THR A 198 -14.81 -16.47 -12.66
C THR A 198 -15.47 -17.84 -12.67
N ALA A 199 -14.85 -18.82 -12.02
CA ALA A 199 -15.38 -20.16 -11.86
C ALA A 199 -15.91 -20.33 -10.44
N GLY A 200 -17.12 -19.90 -10.17
CA GLY A 200 -17.72 -20.04 -8.85
C GLY A 200 -18.89 -19.10 -8.60
N PRO A 201 -19.69 -19.37 -7.59
CA PRO A 201 -20.89 -18.60 -7.31
C PRO A 201 -20.58 -17.20 -6.76
N THR A 202 -19.36 -16.93 -6.31
CA THR A 202 -18.97 -15.66 -5.67
C THR A 202 -18.39 -14.62 -6.61
N GLY A 203 -18.23 -14.93 -7.88
CA GLY A 203 -17.68 -13.99 -8.85
C GLY A 203 -16.21 -13.58 -8.59
N LYS A 204 -15.43 -14.44 -7.96
CA LYS A 204 -13.99 -14.25 -7.72
C LYS A 204 -13.15 -14.60 -8.91
#